data_f4e1632dea12b9ab2816e67f0fbcc33d
#
_entry.id   f4e1632dea12b9ab2816e67f0fbcc33d
#
_cell.length_a   1.000
_cell.length_b   1.000
_cell.length_c   1.000
_cell.angle_alpha   90.00
_cell.angle_beta   90.00
_cell.angle_gamma   90.00
#
_symmetry.space_group_name_H-M   'P 1'
#
loop_
_entity.id
_entity.type
_entity.pdbx_description
1 polymer ?
#
loop_
_entity_poly.entity_id
_entity_poly.type
_entity_poly.pdbx_seq_one_letter_code
_entity_poly.pdbx_strand_id
1 'polypeptide(L)'
;MNRGPRVGALLSSFMKLGLSSYTFGWAVGVRGHEPARPLDEHGLLDKCRDLGVKLLQIGDNLPLKEFSDARLARLAERAVREGVQLEVGARRLTVQRVGDFAVIARRLGAKLIRFVIDDTEYHPTAEAVTLMLRECAPLLEELTLGIENHDRFRAATLRRMIESAGNDRIGVCLDTANSLGAGEGIEAVAAVLAPLTVNLHIKDFHIERVPHLMGFTVAGRPAGKGFLNVPDLLKQLAPFARCQTAVLELWTPPERQLEETTTKEAAWAVQSLDYLKPFFH
;
A
#
# COMPACT_ATOMS: atom_id res chain seq x y z
N MET A 1 -16.73 14.76 37.57
CA MET A 1 -15.64 14.47 36.63
C MET A 1 -16.28 13.90 35.34
N ASN A 2 -16.51 14.79 34.42
CA ASN A 2 -17.21 14.46 33.15
C ASN A 2 -16.15 14.00 32.14
N ARG A 3 -16.10 12.69 31.85
CA ARG A 3 -15.25 12.18 30.79
C ARG A 3 -15.96 12.52 29.45
N GLY A 4 -15.48 13.56 28.80
CA GLY A 4 -15.91 13.87 27.41
C GLY A 4 -15.75 12.65 26.47
N PRO A 5 -16.51 12.59 25.40
CA PRO A 5 -16.48 11.46 24.49
C PRO A 5 -15.06 11.25 23.94
N ARG A 6 -14.61 9.98 23.90
CA ARG A 6 -13.32 9.59 23.31
C ARG A 6 -13.33 9.98 21.83
N VAL A 7 -12.66 11.06 21.49
CA VAL A 7 -12.53 11.60 20.13
C VAL A 7 -11.94 10.56 19.15
N GLY A 8 -11.29 9.52 19.64
CA GLY A 8 -10.71 8.45 18.83
C GLY A 8 -11.70 7.48 18.18
N ALA A 9 -12.96 7.40 18.67
CA ALA A 9 -13.91 6.40 18.19
C ALA A 9 -14.71 6.83 16.94
N LEU A 10 -14.58 8.07 16.47
CA LEU A 10 -15.34 8.61 15.33
C LEU A 10 -14.52 8.72 14.03
N LEU A 11 -13.21 8.44 14.07
CA LEU A 11 -12.31 8.84 12.98
C LEU A 11 -12.01 7.75 11.93
N SER A 12 -12.32 6.49 12.21
CA SER A 12 -11.99 5.38 11.28
C SER A 12 -13.11 4.36 11.08
N SER A 13 -14.36 4.71 11.41
CA SER A 13 -15.50 3.76 11.37
C SER A 13 -15.80 3.17 9.99
N PHE A 14 -15.06 3.55 8.95
CA PHE A 14 -15.31 3.11 7.57
C PHE A 14 -14.07 2.51 6.87
N MET A 15 -12.87 2.59 7.46
CA MET A 15 -11.65 2.15 6.80
C MET A 15 -11.25 0.74 7.25
N LYS A 16 -11.14 -0.18 6.29
CA LYS A 16 -10.69 -1.56 6.56
C LYS A 16 -9.17 -1.63 6.64
N LEU A 17 -8.65 -2.31 7.67
CA LEU A 17 -7.24 -2.64 7.79
C LEU A 17 -6.96 -4.02 7.19
N GLY A 18 -5.87 -4.13 6.43
CA GLY A 18 -5.42 -5.36 5.83
C GLY A 18 -3.90 -5.48 5.72
N LEU A 19 -3.49 -6.46 4.93
CA LEU A 19 -2.10 -6.72 4.58
C LEU A 19 -1.85 -6.36 3.12
N SER A 20 -0.63 -5.94 2.82
CA SER A 20 -0.06 -5.98 1.49
C SER A 20 0.82 -7.24 1.34
N SER A 21 1.05 -7.71 0.12
CA SER A 21 2.10 -8.70 -0.13
C SER A 21 3.48 -8.18 0.26
N TYR A 22 3.66 -6.86 0.35
CA TYR A 22 4.85 -6.21 0.88
C TYR A 22 4.92 -6.18 2.42
N THR A 23 3.88 -6.62 3.15
CA THR A 23 4.01 -6.94 4.57
C THR A 23 4.99 -8.08 4.80
N PHE A 24 5.08 -8.98 3.81
CA PHE A 24 5.94 -10.16 3.81
C PHE A 24 6.86 -10.19 2.59
N GLY A 25 7.47 -9.03 2.28
CA GLY A 25 8.28 -8.86 1.08
C GLY A 25 9.44 -9.86 0.98
N TRP A 26 10.12 -10.14 2.10
CA TRP A 26 11.21 -11.11 2.14
C TRP A 26 10.71 -12.55 2.04
N ALA A 27 9.57 -12.87 2.66
CA ALA A 27 8.97 -14.21 2.57
C ALA A 27 8.39 -14.49 1.18
N VAL A 28 7.85 -13.49 0.48
CA VAL A 28 7.42 -13.58 -0.93
C VAL A 28 8.63 -13.75 -1.85
N GLY A 29 9.67 -12.94 -1.63
CA GLY A 29 10.94 -13.00 -2.37
C GLY A 29 11.39 -11.61 -2.83
N VAL A 30 12.62 -11.29 -2.50
CA VAL A 30 13.34 -10.11 -2.99
C VAL A 30 14.37 -10.58 -4.00
N ARG A 31 14.50 -9.89 -5.12
CA ARG A 31 15.44 -10.27 -6.19
C ARG A 31 16.85 -10.50 -5.65
N GLY A 32 17.39 -11.69 -5.88
CA GLY A 32 18.69 -12.13 -5.36
C GLY A 32 18.66 -12.66 -3.92
N HIS A 33 17.47 -12.70 -3.30
CA HIS A 33 17.25 -13.22 -1.95
C HIS A 33 15.92 -14.00 -1.90
N GLU A 34 15.73 -14.91 -2.84
CA GLU A 34 14.51 -15.70 -2.94
C GLU A 34 14.52 -16.83 -1.90
N PRO A 35 13.46 -16.95 -1.08
CA PRO A 35 13.36 -18.09 -0.15
C PRO A 35 13.26 -19.42 -0.90
N ALA A 36 13.74 -20.48 -0.30
CA ALA A 36 13.61 -21.84 -0.85
C ALA A 36 12.13 -22.25 -1.08
N ARG A 37 11.22 -21.67 -0.31
CA ARG A 37 9.76 -21.80 -0.45
C ARG A 37 9.13 -20.42 -0.34
N PRO A 38 8.99 -19.71 -1.46
CA PRO A 38 8.36 -18.37 -1.48
C PRO A 38 6.92 -18.42 -0.98
N LEU A 39 6.53 -17.39 -0.24
CA LEU A 39 5.15 -17.21 0.19
C LEU A 39 4.32 -16.80 -1.03
N ASP A 40 3.38 -17.64 -1.41
CA ASP A 40 2.48 -17.41 -2.54
C ASP A 40 1.17 -16.71 -2.11
N GLU A 41 0.26 -16.49 -3.06
CA GLU A 41 -1.05 -15.86 -2.83
C GLU A 41 -1.92 -16.64 -1.83
N HIS A 42 -1.78 -17.95 -1.80
CA HIS A 42 -2.52 -18.79 -0.86
C HIS A 42 -1.93 -18.68 0.55
N GLY A 43 -0.62 -18.65 0.68
CA GLY A 43 0.06 -18.41 1.94
C GLY A 43 -0.24 -17.01 2.50
N LEU A 44 -0.40 -15.98 1.64
CA LEU A 44 -0.84 -14.64 2.08
C LEU A 44 -2.28 -14.65 2.62
N LEU A 45 -3.20 -15.41 2.04
CA LEU A 45 -4.54 -15.61 2.61
C LEU A 45 -4.49 -16.31 3.97
N ASP A 46 -3.59 -17.30 4.14
CA ASP A 46 -3.34 -17.90 5.46
C ASP A 46 -2.85 -16.86 6.47
N LYS A 47 -1.94 -15.94 6.06
CA LYS A 47 -1.52 -14.82 6.93
C LYS A 47 -2.67 -13.90 7.30
N CYS A 48 -3.58 -13.58 6.37
CA CYS A 48 -4.77 -12.80 6.69
C CYS A 48 -5.64 -13.48 7.75
N ARG A 49 -5.90 -14.79 7.60
CA ARG A 49 -6.65 -15.59 8.58
C ARG A 49 -5.97 -15.58 9.94
N ASP A 50 -4.66 -15.94 9.98
CA ASP A 50 -3.90 -16.10 11.21
C ASP A 50 -3.74 -14.78 11.98
N LEU A 51 -3.68 -13.65 11.27
CA LEU A 51 -3.57 -12.31 11.80
C LEU A 51 -4.94 -11.61 11.99
N GLY A 52 -6.04 -12.28 11.64
CA GLY A 52 -7.40 -11.78 11.87
C GLY A 52 -7.77 -10.52 11.08
N VAL A 53 -7.30 -10.40 9.83
CA VAL A 53 -7.66 -9.32 8.91
C VAL A 53 -8.39 -9.86 7.68
N LYS A 54 -9.20 -9.02 7.03
CA LYS A 54 -10.08 -9.41 5.91
C LYS A 54 -9.86 -8.59 4.64
N LEU A 55 -8.64 -8.09 4.48
CA LEU A 55 -8.19 -7.34 3.30
C LEU A 55 -6.77 -7.77 2.95
N LEU A 56 -6.55 -8.07 1.68
CA LEU A 56 -5.23 -8.38 1.11
C LEU A 56 -5.02 -7.60 -0.18
N GLN A 57 -4.01 -6.76 -0.21
CA GLN A 57 -3.54 -6.14 -1.45
C GLN A 57 -2.34 -6.92 -1.99
N ILE A 58 -2.47 -7.44 -3.21
CA ILE A 58 -1.39 -8.17 -3.90
C ILE A 58 -0.65 -7.20 -4.80
N GLY A 59 0.57 -6.86 -4.44
CA GLY A 59 1.45 -5.96 -5.18
C GLY A 59 2.21 -6.65 -6.31
N ASP A 60 3.07 -5.89 -6.95
CA ASP A 60 3.88 -6.33 -8.10
C ASP A 60 5.00 -7.33 -7.74
N ASN A 61 5.28 -7.55 -6.45
CA ASN A 61 6.15 -8.64 -5.99
C ASN A 61 5.52 -10.03 -6.14
N LEU A 62 4.21 -10.13 -6.43
CA LEU A 62 3.53 -11.32 -6.94
C LEU A 62 2.95 -10.99 -8.33
N PRO A 63 3.53 -11.52 -9.42
CA PRO A 63 3.20 -11.08 -10.79
C PRO A 63 1.85 -11.64 -11.27
N LEU A 64 0.73 -11.07 -10.81
CA LEU A 64 -0.64 -11.50 -11.15
C LEU A 64 -0.89 -11.60 -12.65
N LYS A 65 -0.19 -10.81 -13.47
CA LYS A 65 -0.30 -10.87 -14.93
C LYS A 65 0.20 -12.20 -15.52
N GLU A 66 1.06 -12.90 -14.81
CA GLU A 66 1.61 -14.21 -15.23
C GLU A 66 0.74 -15.38 -14.74
N PHE A 67 -0.28 -15.10 -13.92
CA PHE A 67 -1.17 -16.15 -13.43
C PHE A 67 -2.12 -16.62 -14.53
N SER A 68 -2.28 -17.94 -14.64
CA SER A 68 -3.31 -18.51 -15.52
C SER A 68 -4.72 -18.17 -15.00
N ASP A 69 -5.69 -18.17 -15.91
CA ASP A 69 -7.11 -17.96 -15.55
C ASP A 69 -7.57 -18.90 -14.44
N ALA A 70 -7.15 -20.16 -14.47
CA ALA A 70 -7.46 -21.13 -13.43
C ALA A 70 -6.81 -20.78 -12.07
N ARG A 71 -5.61 -20.18 -12.04
CA ARG A 71 -4.96 -19.73 -10.80
C ARG A 71 -5.67 -18.52 -10.22
N LEU A 72 -6.05 -17.54 -11.06
CA LEU A 72 -6.85 -16.38 -10.64
C LEU A 72 -8.22 -16.80 -10.09
N ALA A 73 -8.90 -17.76 -10.75
CA ALA A 73 -10.19 -18.27 -10.29
C ALA A 73 -10.07 -18.94 -8.91
N ARG A 74 -9.09 -19.81 -8.69
CA ARG A 74 -8.85 -20.44 -7.38
C ARG A 74 -8.57 -19.42 -6.28
N LEU A 75 -7.79 -18.38 -6.59
CA LEU A 75 -7.51 -17.28 -5.65
C LEU A 75 -8.81 -16.55 -5.29
N ALA A 76 -9.62 -16.16 -6.28
CA ALA A 76 -10.90 -15.48 -6.07
C ALA A 76 -11.87 -16.33 -5.24
N GLU A 77 -12.05 -17.61 -5.59
CA GLU A 77 -12.92 -18.55 -4.87
C GLU A 77 -12.50 -18.71 -3.40
N ARG A 78 -11.19 -18.82 -3.17
CA ARG A 78 -10.66 -18.93 -1.82
C ARG A 78 -10.88 -17.64 -1.02
N ALA A 79 -10.59 -16.48 -1.60
CA ALA A 79 -10.79 -15.19 -0.95
C ALA A 79 -12.27 -14.98 -0.56
N VAL A 80 -13.21 -15.29 -1.47
CA VAL A 80 -14.65 -15.24 -1.20
C VAL A 80 -15.05 -16.18 -0.06
N ARG A 81 -14.59 -17.43 -0.10
CA ARG A 81 -14.91 -18.43 0.94
C ARG A 81 -14.40 -18.01 2.33
N GLU A 82 -13.24 -17.35 2.39
CA GLU A 82 -12.65 -16.87 3.64
C GLU A 82 -13.09 -15.45 4.03
N GLY A 83 -13.90 -14.79 3.18
CA GLY A 83 -14.40 -13.43 3.40
C GLY A 83 -13.28 -12.38 3.36
N VAL A 84 -12.22 -12.62 2.57
CA VAL A 84 -11.11 -11.69 2.36
C VAL A 84 -11.37 -10.86 1.12
N GLN A 85 -11.39 -9.54 1.25
CA GLN A 85 -11.42 -8.60 0.13
C GLN A 85 -10.03 -8.57 -0.52
N LEU A 86 -9.98 -8.64 -1.85
CA LEU A 86 -8.73 -8.50 -2.59
C LEU A 86 -8.61 -7.10 -3.19
N GLU A 87 -7.39 -6.61 -3.25
CA GLU A 87 -6.94 -5.46 -4.01
C GLU A 87 -5.72 -5.87 -4.84
N VAL A 88 -5.49 -5.22 -5.96
CA VAL A 88 -4.37 -5.55 -6.85
C VAL A 88 -3.44 -4.37 -7.05
N GLY A 89 -2.15 -4.64 -7.16
CA GLY A 89 -1.12 -3.64 -7.36
C GLY A 89 -0.19 -3.98 -8.52
N ALA A 90 0.28 -2.94 -9.20
CA ALA A 90 1.25 -3.03 -10.27
C ALA A 90 2.20 -1.82 -10.27
N ARG A 91 3.26 -1.93 -11.08
CA ARG A 91 4.11 -0.77 -11.42
C ARG A 91 4.25 -0.63 -12.93
N ARG A 92 4.88 0.46 -13.38
CA ARG A 92 4.98 0.85 -14.79
C ARG A 92 3.60 1.26 -15.35
N LEU A 93 3.16 2.45 -14.95
CA LEU A 93 1.86 3.00 -15.38
C LEU A 93 1.84 3.22 -16.89
N THR A 94 1.07 2.41 -17.60
CA THR A 94 0.69 2.59 -19.00
C THR A 94 -0.78 2.29 -19.16
N VAL A 95 -1.44 2.89 -20.15
CA VAL A 95 -2.87 2.66 -20.44
C VAL A 95 -3.15 1.17 -20.64
N GLN A 96 -2.31 0.49 -21.45
CA GLN A 96 -2.43 -0.95 -21.68
C GLN A 96 -2.35 -1.75 -20.38
N ARG A 97 -1.39 -1.42 -19.49
CA ARG A 97 -1.19 -2.17 -18.25
C ARG A 97 -2.32 -1.93 -17.26
N VAL A 98 -2.87 -0.71 -17.21
CA VAL A 98 -4.09 -0.44 -16.43
C VAL A 98 -5.26 -1.26 -16.94
N GLY A 99 -5.44 -1.37 -18.26
CA GLY A 99 -6.46 -2.23 -18.88
C GLY A 99 -6.29 -3.71 -18.51
N ASP A 100 -5.06 -4.24 -18.59
CA ASP A 100 -4.75 -5.61 -18.18
C ASP A 100 -5.13 -5.86 -16.72
N PHE A 101 -4.75 -4.94 -15.82
CA PHE A 101 -5.05 -5.06 -14.39
C PHE A 101 -6.51 -4.79 -14.05
N ALA A 102 -7.24 -4.01 -14.85
CA ALA A 102 -8.69 -3.88 -14.72
C ALA A 102 -9.41 -5.21 -14.97
N VAL A 103 -8.96 -5.99 -15.97
CA VAL A 103 -9.47 -7.35 -16.23
C VAL A 103 -9.15 -8.28 -15.05
N ILE A 104 -7.91 -8.26 -14.54
CA ILE A 104 -7.49 -9.06 -13.38
C ILE A 104 -8.30 -8.68 -12.14
N ALA A 105 -8.46 -7.39 -11.87
CA ALA A 105 -9.23 -6.89 -10.73
C ALA A 105 -10.69 -7.39 -10.76
N ARG A 106 -11.35 -7.31 -11.91
CA ARG A 106 -12.73 -7.82 -12.07
C ARG A 106 -12.82 -9.32 -11.82
N ARG A 107 -11.87 -10.11 -12.35
CA ARG A 107 -11.80 -11.57 -12.10
C ARG A 107 -11.62 -11.91 -10.62
N LEU A 108 -10.85 -11.11 -9.90
CA LEU A 108 -10.61 -11.29 -8.47
C LEU A 108 -11.69 -10.64 -7.57
N GLY A 109 -12.68 -9.93 -8.14
CA GLY A 109 -13.68 -9.17 -7.41
C GLY A 109 -13.10 -7.96 -6.67
N ALA A 110 -11.87 -7.54 -7.02
CA ALA A 110 -11.21 -6.37 -6.46
C ALA A 110 -11.87 -5.08 -6.96
N LYS A 111 -11.91 -4.05 -6.11
CA LYS A 111 -12.47 -2.73 -6.44
C LYS A 111 -11.41 -1.65 -6.55
N LEU A 112 -10.18 -1.95 -6.15
CA LEU A 112 -9.06 -1.03 -6.17
C LEU A 112 -7.86 -1.65 -6.89
N ILE A 113 -7.28 -0.84 -7.77
CA ILE A 113 -6.02 -1.12 -8.45
C ILE A 113 -5.01 -0.06 -7.99
N ARG A 114 -3.90 -0.46 -7.38
CA ARG A 114 -2.80 0.43 -7.03
C ARG A 114 -1.73 0.41 -8.12
N PHE A 115 -1.22 1.57 -8.51
CA PHE A 115 -0.12 1.70 -9.44
C PHE A 115 1.03 2.57 -8.91
N VAL A 116 2.25 2.03 -8.98
CA VAL A 116 3.46 2.86 -9.01
C VAL A 116 3.70 3.32 -10.46
N ILE A 117 3.97 4.61 -10.65
CA ILE A 117 4.16 5.20 -11.99
C ILE A 117 5.36 4.58 -12.70
N ASP A 118 6.45 4.47 -11.98
CA ASP A 118 7.77 4.11 -12.51
C ASP A 118 8.08 2.61 -12.42
N ASP A 119 9.08 2.19 -13.14
CA ASP A 119 9.88 1.00 -12.87
C ASP A 119 11.37 1.32 -13.11
N THR A 120 12.25 0.31 -13.12
CA THR A 120 13.71 0.48 -13.26
C THR A 120 14.13 1.16 -14.57
N GLU A 121 13.33 1.08 -15.64
CA GLU A 121 13.67 1.58 -16.98
C GLU A 121 12.60 2.52 -17.55
N TYR A 122 11.55 2.80 -16.80
CA TYR A 122 10.41 3.57 -17.27
C TYR A 122 10.10 4.73 -16.32
N HIS A 123 10.36 5.96 -16.78
CA HIS A 123 10.22 7.19 -16.02
C HIS A 123 9.50 8.27 -16.84
N PRO A 124 8.16 8.18 -17.02
CA PRO A 124 7.40 9.14 -17.81
C PRO A 124 7.39 10.54 -17.18
N THR A 125 7.26 11.59 -18.01
CA THR A 125 7.10 12.96 -17.51
C THR A 125 5.73 13.15 -16.84
N ALA A 126 5.58 14.22 -16.05
CA ALA A 126 4.30 14.53 -15.39
C ALA A 126 3.17 14.75 -16.39
N GLU A 127 3.48 15.36 -17.54
CA GLU A 127 2.55 15.60 -18.66
C GLU A 127 2.09 14.29 -19.27
N ALA A 128 3.05 13.37 -19.54
CA ALA A 128 2.73 12.03 -20.07
C ALA A 128 1.86 11.23 -19.10
N VAL A 129 2.17 11.30 -17.79
CA VAL A 129 1.33 10.65 -16.75
C VAL A 129 -0.07 11.23 -16.76
N THR A 130 -0.22 12.55 -16.82
CA THR A 130 -1.54 13.22 -16.86
C THR A 130 -2.38 12.74 -18.05
N LEU A 131 -1.77 12.64 -19.23
CA LEU A 131 -2.45 12.15 -20.44
C LEU A 131 -2.87 10.68 -20.27
N MET A 132 -1.96 9.83 -19.81
CA MET A 132 -2.27 8.42 -19.53
C MET A 132 -3.41 8.26 -18.54
N LEU A 133 -3.46 9.04 -17.46
CA LEU A 133 -4.54 8.95 -16.47
C LEU A 133 -5.90 9.30 -17.09
N ARG A 134 -5.97 10.29 -18.00
CA ARG A 134 -7.20 10.59 -18.74
C ARG A 134 -7.63 9.44 -19.65
N GLU A 135 -6.67 8.83 -20.34
CA GLU A 135 -6.93 7.67 -21.20
C GLU A 135 -7.31 6.41 -20.42
N CYS A 136 -6.86 6.27 -19.17
CA CYS A 136 -7.26 5.18 -18.29
C CYS A 136 -8.70 5.31 -17.77
N ALA A 137 -9.23 6.52 -17.65
CA ALA A 137 -10.54 6.76 -17.04
C ALA A 137 -11.68 5.90 -17.60
N PRO A 138 -11.86 5.70 -18.92
CA PRO A 138 -12.89 4.83 -19.48
C PRO A 138 -12.71 3.35 -19.14
N LEU A 139 -11.49 2.91 -18.81
CA LEU A 139 -11.19 1.50 -18.50
C LEU A 139 -11.60 1.10 -17.09
N LEU A 140 -11.80 2.09 -16.22
CA LEU A 140 -12.01 1.85 -14.79
C LEU A 140 -13.42 1.36 -14.47
N GLU A 141 -14.46 1.85 -15.19
CA GLU A 141 -15.86 1.53 -14.90
C GLU A 141 -16.18 1.69 -13.39
N GLU A 142 -16.36 0.58 -12.66
CA GLU A 142 -16.60 0.57 -11.21
C GLU A 142 -15.31 0.52 -10.36
N LEU A 143 -14.14 0.41 -11.00
CA LEU A 143 -12.86 0.28 -10.31
C LEU A 143 -12.31 1.65 -9.87
N THR A 144 -11.56 1.66 -8.79
CA THR A 144 -10.77 2.81 -8.34
C THR A 144 -9.30 2.59 -8.68
N LEU A 145 -8.66 3.60 -9.26
CA LEU A 145 -7.23 3.61 -9.54
C LEU A 145 -6.52 4.50 -8.52
N GLY A 146 -5.71 3.89 -7.66
CA GLY A 146 -4.85 4.58 -6.70
C GLY A 146 -3.44 4.72 -7.26
N ILE A 147 -2.97 5.95 -7.48
CA ILE A 147 -1.59 6.23 -7.87
C ILE A 147 -0.76 6.45 -6.61
N GLU A 148 0.25 5.62 -6.43
CA GLU A 148 1.09 5.69 -5.24
C GLU A 148 2.08 6.84 -5.32
N ASN A 149 2.19 7.63 -4.23
CA ASN A 149 3.29 8.55 -4.07
C ASN A 149 4.59 7.77 -3.86
N HIS A 150 5.58 8.12 -4.61
CA HIS A 150 6.88 7.45 -4.61
C HIS A 150 8.03 8.49 -4.61
N ASP A 151 9.26 8.05 -4.81
CA ASP A 151 10.49 8.79 -4.61
C ASP A 151 10.81 9.88 -5.68
N ARG A 152 10.08 9.92 -6.80
CA ARG A 152 10.40 10.84 -7.89
C ARG A 152 9.54 12.11 -7.94
N PHE A 153 8.23 11.99 -7.74
CA PHE A 153 7.33 13.12 -7.81
C PHE A 153 6.98 13.64 -6.42
N ARG A 154 7.14 14.94 -6.22
CA ARG A 154 6.65 15.61 -5.02
C ARG A 154 5.13 15.59 -4.97
N ALA A 155 4.58 15.61 -3.76
CA ALA A 155 3.14 15.57 -3.49
C ALA A 155 2.34 16.60 -4.30
N ALA A 156 2.82 17.84 -4.41
CA ALA A 156 2.17 18.88 -5.19
C ALA A 156 2.10 18.57 -6.70
N THR A 157 3.10 17.87 -7.24
CA THR A 157 3.09 17.45 -8.65
C THR A 157 2.14 16.29 -8.87
N LEU A 158 2.17 15.29 -7.98
CA LEU A 158 1.24 14.16 -8.03
C LEU A 158 -0.22 14.65 -7.92
N ARG A 159 -0.50 15.58 -7.01
CA ARG A 159 -1.82 16.20 -6.88
C ARG A 159 -2.29 16.83 -8.20
N ARG A 160 -1.45 17.66 -8.83
CA ARG A 160 -1.80 18.28 -10.12
C ARG A 160 -2.10 17.28 -11.22
N MET A 161 -1.30 16.20 -11.32
CA MET A 161 -1.52 15.15 -12.32
C MET A 161 -2.89 14.48 -12.13
N ILE A 162 -3.25 14.13 -10.90
CA ILE A 162 -4.52 13.44 -10.58
C ILE A 162 -5.71 14.38 -10.76
N GLU A 163 -5.65 15.62 -10.25
CA GLU A 163 -6.71 16.61 -10.43
C GLU A 163 -6.93 16.92 -11.93
N SER A 164 -5.83 17.02 -12.69
CA SER A 164 -5.91 17.26 -14.14
C SER A 164 -6.45 16.09 -14.94
N ALA A 165 -6.44 14.88 -14.39
CA ALA A 165 -7.11 13.73 -15.01
C ALA A 165 -8.64 13.89 -15.03
N GLY A 166 -9.21 14.64 -14.07
CA GLY A 166 -10.62 14.99 -14.05
C GLY A 166 -11.58 13.82 -13.86
N ASN A 167 -11.17 12.79 -13.10
CA ASN A 167 -11.99 11.61 -12.85
C ASN A 167 -11.94 11.20 -11.37
N ASP A 168 -13.10 11.12 -10.73
CA ASP A 168 -13.24 10.83 -9.30
C ASP A 168 -12.81 9.39 -8.92
N ARG A 169 -12.72 8.49 -9.88
CA ARG A 169 -12.21 7.12 -9.67
C ARG A 169 -10.69 7.03 -9.67
N ILE A 170 -10.01 8.12 -9.96
CA ILE A 170 -8.56 8.22 -9.88
C ILE A 170 -8.20 9.00 -8.61
N GLY A 171 -7.36 8.42 -7.78
CA GLY A 171 -6.93 9.02 -6.53
C GLY A 171 -5.50 8.64 -6.17
N VAL A 172 -5.13 8.90 -4.94
CA VAL A 172 -3.82 8.60 -4.38
C VAL A 172 -3.89 7.33 -3.55
N CYS A 173 -2.96 6.40 -3.78
CA CYS A 173 -2.53 5.46 -2.77
C CYS A 173 -1.45 6.16 -1.93
N LEU A 174 -1.80 6.60 -0.74
CA LEU A 174 -0.89 7.35 0.12
C LEU A 174 0.05 6.39 0.85
N ASP A 175 1.31 6.33 0.43
CA ASP A 175 2.36 5.64 1.16
C ASP A 175 3.04 6.60 2.15
N THR A 176 3.21 6.15 3.38
CA THR A 176 3.68 6.98 4.49
C THR A 176 5.19 7.16 4.55
N ALA A 177 5.95 6.47 3.70
CA ALA A 177 7.42 6.50 3.73
C ALA A 177 8.05 6.86 2.38
N ASN A 178 7.46 6.45 1.25
CA ASN A 178 8.12 6.53 -0.06
C ASN A 178 8.49 7.96 -0.49
N SER A 179 7.72 8.98 -0.10
CA SER A 179 8.03 10.39 -0.40
C SER A 179 9.30 10.92 0.27
N LEU A 180 9.89 10.19 1.23
CA LEU A 180 11.23 10.51 1.75
C LEU A 180 12.26 10.57 0.63
N GLY A 181 12.14 9.70 -0.39
CA GLY A 181 12.99 9.73 -1.59
C GLY A 181 12.81 11.01 -2.41
N ALA A 182 11.64 11.65 -2.38
CA ALA A 182 11.38 12.95 -3.00
C ALA A 182 11.76 14.15 -2.09
N GLY A 183 12.29 13.88 -0.89
CA GLY A 183 12.66 14.90 0.09
C GLY A 183 11.46 15.51 0.83
N GLU A 184 10.38 14.74 1.01
CA GLU A 184 9.16 15.21 1.70
C GLU A 184 8.79 14.27 2.86
N GLY A 185 8.53 14.85 4.04
CA GLY A 185 7.99 14.13 5.19
C GLY A 185 6.49 13.91 5.08
N ILE A 186 5.98 12.91 5.81
CA ILE A 186 4.58 12.46 5.69
C ILE A 186 3.56 13.55 6.04
N GLU A 187 3.86 14.42 7.01
CA GLU A 187 2.94 15.50 7.39
C GLU A 187 2.69 16.47 6.22
N ALA A 188 3.78 16.85 5.51
CA ALA A 188 3.68 17.73 4.34
C ALA A 188 2.97 17.02 3.17
N VAL A 189 3.26 15.75 2.96
CA VAL A 189 2.65 14.91 1.91
C VAL A 189 1.15 14.74 2.18
N ALA A 190 0.77 14.39 3.42
CA ALA A 190 -0.62 14.21 3.80
C ALA A 190 -1.43 15.52 3.70
N ALA A 191 -0.85 16.65 4.10
CA ALA A 191 -1.51 17.96 3.95
C ALA A 191 -1.90 18.28 2.50
N VAL A 192 -1.14 17.77 1.53
CA VAL A 192 -1.38 17.97 0.09
C VAL A 192 -2.31 16.89 -0.49
N LEU A 193 -2.10 15.62 -0.15
CA LEU A 193 -2.71 14.47 -0.83
C LEU A 193 -3.95 13.91 -0.13
N ALA A 194 -4.22 14.24 1.14
CA ALA A 194 -5.37 13.72 1.88
C ALA A 194 -6.71 13.84 1.13
N PRO A 195 -7.03 14.97 0.43
CA PRO A 195 -8.29 15.10 -0.30
C PRO A 195 -8.46 14.09 -1.44
N LEU A 196 -7.37 13.54 -1.95
CA LEU A 196 -7.34 12.63 -3.09
C LEU A 196 -7.08 11.18 -2.68
N THR A 197 -6.79 10.92 -1.40
CA THR A 197 -6.38 9.60 -0.93
C THR A 197 -7.56 8.61 -0.96
N VAL A 198 -7.39 7.50 -1.68
CA VAL A 198 -8.37 6.41 -1.82
C VAL A 198 -7.93 5.12 -1.14
N ASN A 199 -6.63 4.98 -0.88
CA ASN A 199 -6.01 3.84 -0.21
C ASN A 199 -4.80 4.34 0.60
N LEU A 200 -4.48 3.68 1.71
CA LEU A 200 -3.39 4.04 2.59
C LEU A 200 -2.42 2.87 2.72
N HIS A 201 -1.14 3.10 2.46
CA HIS A 201 -0.05 2.19 2.82
C HIS A 201 0.61 2.67 4.09
N ILE A 202 0.45 1.89 5.17
CA ILE A 202 1.05 2.17 6.47
C ILE A 202 2.41 1.50 6.53
N LYS A 203 3.44 2.33 6.46
CA LYS A 203 4.84 1.93 6.50
C LYS A 203 5.56 2.82 7.49
N ASP A 204 5.99 2.27 8.63
CA ASP A 204 6.68 3.03 9.67
C ASP A 204 8.20 2.88 9.54
N PHE A 205 8.91 3.92 9.91
CA PHE A 205 10.36 4.00 9.77
C PHE A 205 10.96 4.83 10.89
N HIS A 206 12.27 4.71 11.04
CA HIS A 206 13.07 5.49 11.96
C HIS A 206 14.29 6.10 11.23
N ILE A 207 14.71 7.27 11.68
CA ILE A 207 15.92 7.94 11.19
C ILE A 207 16.95 7.90 12.32
N GLU A 208 18.05 7.20 12.10
CA GLU A 208 19.11 7.02 13.08
C GLU A 208 20.38 7.71 12.63
N ARG A 209 21.05 8.37 13.57
CA ARG A 209 22.39 8.91 13.33
C ARG A 209 23.38 7.74 13.23
N VAL A 210 24.21 7.75 12.19
CA VAL A 210 25.26 6.73 12.04
C VAL A 210 26.29 6.81 13.17
N PRO A 211 26.98 5.70 13.55
CA PRO A 211 27.89 5.65 14.69
C PRO A 211 29.02 6.68 14.67
N HIS A 212 29.54 7.00 13.49
CA HIS A 212 30.59 8.03 13.32
C HIS A 212 30.04 9.46 13.25
N LEU A 213 28.75 9.69 13.54
CA LEU A 213 28.06 10.97 13.66
C LEU A 213 27.94 11.82 12.37
N MET A 214 28.49 11.36 11.24
CA MET A 214 28.53 12.11 9.97
C MET A 214 27.46 11.62 8.99
N GLY A 215 26.19 11.63 9.42
CA GLY A 215 25.06 11.26 8.59
C GLY A 215 23.94 10.56 9.33
N PHE A 216 22.93 10.16 8.56
CA PHE A 216 21.76 9.43 9.05
C PHE A 216 21.45 8.26 8.12
N THR A 217 20.86 7.22 8.67
CA THR A 217 20.20 6.14 7.92
C THR A 217 18.72 6.14 8.20
N VAL A 218 17.94 5.75 7.19
CA VAL A 218 16.51 5.49 7.32
C VAL A 218 16.31 3.99 7.31
N ALA A 219 15.59 3.46 8.29
CA ALA A 219 15.30 2.03 8.40
C ALA A 219 13.84 1.81 8.82
N GLY A 220 13.21 0.78 8.24
CA GLY A 220 11.84 0.40 8.62
C GLY A 220 11.75 0.01 10.08
N ARG A 221 10.54 0.17 10.63
CA ARG A 221 10.15 -0.26 11.99
C ARG A 221 8.75 -0.86 11.94
N PRO A 222 8.39 -1.69 12.94
CA PRO A 222 6.99 -2.04 13.14
C PRO A 222 6.15 -0.79 13.35
N ALA A 223 4.92 -0.77 12.85
CA ALA A 223 4.01 0.36 13.05
C ALA A 223 3.87 0.73 14.54
N GLY A 224 3.96 2.01 14.85
CA GLY A 224 3.98 2.54 16.22
C GLY A 224 5.33 2.46 16.93
N LYS A 225 6.40 2.06 16.25
CA LYS A 225 7.76 2.01 16.78
C LYS A 225 8.74 2.93 16.06
N GLY A 226 8.26 3.64 15.04
CA GLY A 226 9.00 4.64 14.30
C GLY A 226 8.47 6.06 14.50
N PHE A 227 8.57 6.88 13.47
CA PHE A 227 8.16 8.28 13.50
C PHE A 227 6.71 8.51 13.03
N LEU A 228 6.05 7.49 12.47
CA LEU A 228 4.70 7.66 11.94
C LEU A 228 3.66 7.84 13.06
N ASN A 229 3.01 9.00 13.09
CA ASN A 229 1.86 9.24 13.96
C ASN A 229 0.57 8.84 13.26
N VAL A 230 0.21 7.55 13.34
CA VAL A 230 -0.98 7.00 12.69
C VAL A 230 -2.27 7.71 13.12
N PRO A 231 -2.55 7.97 14.41
CA PRO A 231 -3.74 8.70 14.81
C PRO A 231 -3.90 10.08 14.16
N ASP A 232 -2.82 10.84 14.05
CA ASP A 232 -2.88 12.18 13.46
C ASP A 232 -3.02 12.11 11.94
N LEU A 233 -2.40 11.13 11.27
CA LEU A 233 -2.62 10.87 9.86
C LEU A 233 -4.09 10.53 9.57
N LEU A 234 -4.68 9.63 10.34
CA LEU A 234 -6.10 9.26 10.19
C LEU A 234 -7.04 10.45 10.40
N LYS A 235 -6.74 11.36 11.36
CA LYS A 235 -7.49 12.61 11.52
C LYS A 235 -7.41 13.52 10.29
N GLN A 236 -6.26 13.56 9.60
CA GLN A 236 -6.10 14.34 8.37
C GLN A 236 -6.90 13.75 7.20
N LEU A 237 -7.04 12.43 7.12
CA LEU A 237 -7.78 11.73 6.06
C LEU A 237 -9.30 11.76 6.28
N ALA A 238 -9.74 11.70 7.53
CA ALA A 238 -11.15 11.53 7.90
C ALA A 238 -12.14 12.53 7.26
N PRO A 239 -11.82 13.84 7.14
CA PRO A 239 -12.76 14.82 6.57
C PRO A 239 -13.16 14.54 5.12
N PHE A 240 -12.35 13.81 4.38
CA PHE A 240 -12.58 13.57 2.94
C PHE A 240 -13.35 12.29 2.66
N ALA A 241 -13.41 11.34 3.59
CA ALA A 241 -14.14 10.07 3.51
C ALA A 241 -13.89 9.24 2.23
N ARG A 242 -12.77 9.47 1.53
CA ARG A 242 -12.40 8.78 0.28
C ARG A 242 -11.57 7.53 0.52
N CYS A 243 -10.74 7.52 1.55
CA CYS A 243 -9.87 6.41 1.89
C CYS A 243 -10.68 5.31 2.57
N GLN A 244 -10.92 4.21 1.86
CA GLN A 244 -11.76 3.11 2.34
C GLN A 244 -10.94 1.94 2.90
N THR A 245 -9.66 1.86 2.54
CA THR A 245 -8.78 0.75 2.88
C THR A 245 -7.39 1.24 3.27
N ALA A 246 -6.80 0.54 4.23
CA ALA A 246 -5.43 0.72 4.65
C ALA A 246 -4.75 -0.65 4.71
N VAL A 247 -3.54 -0.75 4.20
CA VAL A 247 -2.74 -1.97 4.28
C VAL A 247 -1.42 -1.71 4.98
N LEU A 248 -1.01 -2.68 5.79
CA LEU A 248 0.32 -2.68 6.38
C LEU A 248 1.35 -3.05 5.30
N GLU A 249 2.44 -2.30 5.25
CA GLU A 249 3.66 -2.67 4.54
C GLU A 249 4.87 -2.56 5.48
N LEU A 250 5.90 -3.35 5.24
CA LEU A 250 7.08 -3.36 6.07
C LEU A 250 8.36 -3.15 5.24
N TRP A 251 9.25 -2.32 5.76
CA TRP A 251 10.64 -2.22 5.34
C TRP A 251 11.53 -2.95 6.36
N THR A 252 11.39 -4.25 6.45
CA THR A 252 12.17 -5.03 7.41
C THR A 252 13.65 -5.04 7.01
N PRO A 253 14.55 -4.46 7.81
CA PRO A 253 15.97 -4.54 7.53
C PRO A 253 16.44 -5.99 7.56
N PRO A 254 17.26 -6.44 6.58
CA PRO A 254 17.71 -7.82 6.52
C PRO A 254 18.61 -8.19 7.69
N GLU A 255 18.54 -9.43 8.11
CA GLU A 255 19.47 -10.09 9.02
C GLU A 255 20.56 -10.83 8.20
N ARG A 256 21.46 -11.53 8.89
CA ARG A 256 22.53 -12.27 8.21
C ARG A 256 22.02 -13.42 7.35
N GLN A 257 20.93 -14.03 7.78
CA GLN A 257 20.29 -15.14 7.08
C GLN A 257 18.85 -14.76 6.71
N LEU A 258 18.39 -15.26 5.58
CA LEU A 258 17.05 -14.95 5.08
C LEU A 258 15.95 -15.47 6.02
N GLU A 259 16.16 -16.63 6.62
CA GLU A 259 15.25 -17.22 7.60
C GLU A 259 15.07 -16.35 8.86
N GLU A 260 16.15 -15.71 9.31
CA GLU A 260 16.10 -14.77 10.42
C GLU A 260 15.31 -13.51 10.00
N THR A 261 15.53 -13.04 8.78
CA THR A 261 14.82 -11.88 8.21
C THR A 261 13.32 -12.14 8.08
N THR A 262 12.92 -13.29 7.52
CA THR A 262 11.50 -13.66 7.37
C THR A 262 10.82 -13.92 8.72
N THR A 263 11.55 -14.45 9.70
CA THR A 263 11.06 -14.61 11.08
C THR A 263 10.81 -13.25 11.73
N LYS A 264 11.76 -12.33 11.60
CA LYS A 264 11.64 -10.94 12.07
C LYS A 264 10.48 -10.22 11.39
N GLU A 265 10.34 -10.35 10.06
CA GLU A 265 9.25 -9.78 9.29
C GLU A 265 7.88 -10.26 9.81
N ALA A 266 7.73 -11.54 10.04
CA ALA A 266 6.51 -12.13 10.61
C ALA A 266 6.19 -11.58 12.02
N ALA A 267 7.21 -11.47 12.89
CA ALA A 267 7.06 -10.88 14.22
C ALA A 267 6.67 -9.39 14.14
N TRP A 268 7.22 -8.64 13.20
CA TRP A 268 6.90 -7.23 12.97
C TRP A 268 5.47 -7.03 12.45
N ALA A 269 4.99 -7.95 11.60
CA ALA A 269 3.60 -7.93 11.13
C ALA A 269 2.61 -8.07 12.30
N VAL A 270 2.85 -9.02 13.22
CA VAL A 270 2.04 -9.20 14.45
C VAL A 270 2.05 -7.92 15.27
N GLN A 271 3.25 -7.42 15.61
CA GLN A 271 3.42 -6.22 16.46
C GLN A 271 2.74 -5.00 15.84
N SER A 272 2.86 -4.82 14.53
CA SER A 272 2.24 -3.71 13.81
C SER A 272 0.72 -3.79 13.84
N LEU A 273 0.14 -4.96 13.58
CA LEU A 273 -1.32 -5.14 13.62
C LEU A 273 -1.89 -4.97 15.03
N ASP A 274 -1.20 -5.44 16.06
CA ASP A 274 -1.62 -5.22 17.46
C ASP A 274 -1.70 -3.73 17.80
N TYR A 275 -0.76 -2.93 17.28
CA TYR A 275 -0.80 -1.48 17.42
C TYR A 275 -1.90 -0.83 16.59
N LEU A 276 -2.09 -1.29 15.34
CA LEU A 276 -2.99 -0.65 14.36
C LEU A 276 -4.47 -0.96 14.60
N LYS A 277 -4.82 -2.21 14.93
CA LYS A 277 -6.23 -2.66 15.06
C LYS A 277 -7.13 -1.75 15.90
N PRO A 278 -6.69 -1.13 17.01
CA PRO A 278 -7.53 -0.21 17.76
C PRO A 278 -7.98 1.06 17.02
N PHE A 279 -7.33 1.39 15.90
CA PHE A 279 -7.65 2.57 15.08
C PHE A 279 -8.57 2.25 13.90
N PHE A 280 -8.80 0.97 13.60
CA PHE A 280 -9.58 0.48 12.45
C PHE A 280 -10.70 -0.44 12.94
N HIS A 281 -11.75 -0.59 12.14
CA HIS A 281 -12.93 -1.42 12.46
C HIS A 281 -13.24 -2.43 11.35
#